data_cb7ad268e8535a8e36cf1a46b2401e5c
#
_entry.id   cb7ad268e8535a8e36cf1a46b2401e5c
#
_cell.length_a   1.000
_cell.length_b   1.000
_cell.length_c   1.000
_cell.angle_alpha   90.00
_cell.angle_beta   90.00
_cell.angle_gamma   90.00
#
_symmetry.space_group_name_H-M   'P 1'
#
loop_
_entity.id
_entity.type
_entity.pdbx_description
1 polymer ?
#
loop_
_entity_poly.entity_id
_entity_poly.type
_entity_poly.pdbx_seq_one_letter_code
_entity_poly.pdbx_strand_id
1 'polypeptide(L)'
;KLRRPVALIHGDDEFGTSDLVGRDAGYRKRRLVDNYIHSVLKIEEEMNTVWVDNRLTTACEKGYTLIYDEFTRSRPEANNVLLSVLAEKILNLPELRKTGEGYLGVHPKFCAIFTSNPEEYAGTHKTQDALMDRLITIKLEHYDRETEVGIAMAKSGISREDAETIVDIIRELRGVGVNNHR
;
A
#
# COMPACT_ATOMS: atom_id res chain seq x y z
N LYS A 1 2.71 -19.90 -7.13
CA LYS A 1 2.05 -19.31 -5.94
C LYS A 1 3.10 -19.16 -4.86
N LEU A 2 3.56 -17.94 -4.62
CA LEU A 2 4.40 -17.62 -3.46
C LEU A 2 3.54 -17.79 -2.21
N ARG A 3 3.77 -18.81 -1.40
CA ARG A 3 3.05 -19.03 -0.12
C ARG A 3 3.55 -18.05 0.94
N ARG A 4 3.35 -16.74 0.71
CA ARG A 4 3.77 -15.66 1.62
C ARG A 4 2.57 -14.86 2.06
N PRO A 5 2.55 -14.36 3.29
CA PRO A 5 1.54 -13.40 3.71
C PRO A 5 1.57 -12.15 2.83
N VAL A 6 0.41 -11.59 2.60
CA VAL A 6 0.23 -10.38 1.78
C VAL A 6 -0.35 -9.29 2.67
N ALA A 7 0.22 -8.10 2.60
CA ALA A 7 -0.35 -6.88 3.15
C ALA A 7 -0.91 -6.05 1.99
N LEU A 8 -2.20 -5.75 2.00
CA LEU A 8 -2.88 -4.98 0.97
C LEU A 8 -3.14 -3.55 1.47
N ILE A 9 -2.76 -2.57 0.67
CA ILE A 9 -3.04 -1.14 0.87
C ILE A 9 -3.78 -0.65 -0.37
N HIS A 10 -4.80 0.18 -0.20
CA HIS A 10 -5.45 0.91 -1.28
C HIS A 10 -5.06 2.38 -1.19
N GLY A 11 -4.65 2.96 -2.30
CA GLY A 11 -4.33 4.38 -2.39
C GLY A 11 -5.58 5.24 -2.29
N ASP A 12 -5.47 6.34 -1.56
CA ASP A 12 -6.52 7.34 -1.37
C ASP A 12 -5.88 8.73 -1.31
N ASP A 13 -6.61 9.76 -1.73
CA ASP A 13 -6.15 11.14 -1.71
C ASP A 13 -5.94 11.70 -0.29
N GLU A 14 -6.67 11.17 0.69
CA GLU A 14 -6.48 11.52 2.10
C GLU A 14 -5.35 10.75 2.78
N PHE A 15 -4.74 9.80 2.08
CA PHE A 15 -3.76 8.87 2.62
C PHE A 15 -2.43 9.58 2.94
N GLY A 16 -2.02 9.55 4.19
CA GLY A 16 -0.77 10.16 4.68
C GLY A 16 0.32 9.14 5.00
N THR A 17 1.51 9.61 5.34
CA THR A 17 2.64 8.75 5.74
C THR A 17 2.31 7.91 6.98
N SER A 18 1.50 8.44 7.91
CA SER A 18 1.05 7.71 9.10
C SER A 18 0.22 6.48 8.76
N ASP A 19 -0.53 6.51 7.65
CA ASP A 19 -1.37 5.39 7.22
C ASP A 19 -0.53 4.26 6.63
N LEU A 20 0.67 4.57 6.14
CA LEU A 20 1.65 3.58 5.70
C LEU A 20 2.46 3.03 6.86
N VAL A 21 3.05 3.91 7.68
CA VAL A 21 4.07 3.58 8.66
C VAL A 21 3.46 3.16 9.98
N GLY A 22 2.57 3.96 10.53
CA GLY A 22 1.97 3.74 11.83
C GLY A 22 1.59 5.05 12.50
N ARG A 23 0.87 4.94 13.58
CA ARG A 23 0.36 6.09 14.33
C ARG A 23 0.43 5.89 15.83
N ASP A 24 0.38 7.00 16.52
CA ASP A 24 0.13 7.04 17.94
C ASP A 24 -1.34 6.62 18.22
N ALA A 25 -1.52 5.58 19.02
CA ALA A 25 -2.82 5.02 19.37
C ALA A 25 -3.31 5.45 20.77
N GLY A 26 -2.71 6.50 21.32
CA GLY A 26 -3.07 7.05 22.63
C GLY A 26 -2.09 6.72 23.74
N TYR A 27 -2.50 6.96 24.99
CA TYR A 27 -1.65 6.87 26.16
C TYR A 27 -2.02 5.68 27.04
N ARG A 28 -1.02 4.95 27.50
CA ARG A 28 -1.17 3.97 28.56
C ARG A 28 -0.75 4.61 29.88
N LYS A 29 -1.74 4.91 30.74
CA LYS A 29 -1.48 5.42 32.09
C LYS A 29 -1.22 4.24 33.02
N ARG A 30 -0.03 4.14 33.57
CA ARG A 30 0.31 3.20 34.62
C ARG A 30 0.44 3.99 35.94
N ARG A 31 -0.41 3.67 36.90
CA ARG A 31 -0.34 4.24 38.26
C ARG A 31 0.33 3.21 39.16
N LEU A 32 1.53 3.49 39.60
CA LEU A 32 2.20 2.74 40.65
C LEU A 32 1.92 3.44 41.99
N VAL A 33 1.27 2.74 42.91
CA VAL A 33 1.06 3.21 44.28
C VAL A 33 1.96 2.36 45.16
N ASP A 34 3.01 2.97 45.71
CA ASP A 34 3.89 2.28 46.65
C ASP A 34 3.54 2.74 48.07
N ASN A 35 3.07 1.80 48.90
CA ASN A 35 2.69 2.01 50.29
C ASN A 35 3.78 1.51 51.23
N TYR A 36 5.03 1.81 50.95
CA TYR A 36 6.15 1.29 51.75
C TYR A 36 6.27 1.87 53.17
N ILE A 37 5.69 3.04 53.43
CA ILE A 37 5.66 3.67 54.75
C ILE A 37 4.28 4.29 54.95
N HIS A 38 3.64 4.06 56.10
CA HIS A 38 2.28 4.50 56.42
C HIS A 38 2.00 6.03 56.33
N SER A 39 2.99 6.87 56.06
CA SER A 39 2.84 8.32 55.99
C SER A 39 3.25 8.97 54.66
N VAL A 40 3.77 8.23 53.68
CA VAL A 40 4.19 8.79 52.38
C VAL A 40 3.63 7.96 51.25
N LEU A 41 2.66 8.53 50.55
CA LEU A 41 2.13 7.99 49.29
C LEU A 41 3.00 8.53 48.14
N LYS A 42 3.85 7.69 47.56
CA LYS A 42 4.56 8.01 46.32
C LYS A 42 3.69 7.54 45.17
N ILE A 43 3.11 8.48 44.45
CA ILE A 43 2.33 8.22 43.23
C ILE A 43 3.23 8.55 42.04
N GLU A 44 3.70 7.54 41.34
CA GLU A 44 4.36 7.71 40.05
C GLU A 44 3.33 7.44 38.94
N GLU A 45 3.02 8.47 38.18
CA GLU A 45 2.19 8.35 36.98
C GLU A 45 3.09 8.33 35.77
N GLU A 46 3.21 7.16 35.14
CA GLU A 46 3.91 6.98 33.88
C GLU A 46 2.91 7.05 32.74
N MET A 47 3.01 8.09 31.93
CA MET A 47 2.25 8.20 30.68
C MET A 47 3.11 7.67 29.53
N ASN A 48 2.78 6.50 29.04
CA ASN A 48 3.45 5.92 27.89
C ASN A 48 2.57 6.01 26.65
N THR A 49 3.06 6.66 25.61
CA THR A 49 2.44 6.65 24.28
C THR A 49 2.51 5.26 23.68
N VAL A 50 1.39 4.79 23.13
CA VAL A 50 1.31 3.49 22.47
C VAL A 50 1.39 3.70 20.96
N TRP A 51 2.48 3.26 20.36
CA TRP A 51 2.62 3.23 18.91
C TRP A 51 2.01 1.96 18.32
N VAL A 52 1.32 2.09 17.18
CA VAL A 52 0.77 0.97 16.43
C VAL A 52 1.30 1.01 15.01
N ASP A 53 2.01 -0.06 14.63
CA ASP A 53 2.54 -0.24 13.29
C ASP A 53 1.42 -0.45 12.28
N ASN A 54 1.51 0.21 11.13
CA ASN A 54 0.64 -0.04 10.01
C ASN A 54 1.23 -1.07 9.02
N ARG A 55 0.54 -1.28 7.93
CA ARG A 55 0.79 -2.40 7.01
C ARG A 55 2.17 -2.38 6.36
N LEU A 56 2.70 -1.20 6.02
CA LEU A 56 4.05 -1.08 5.45
C LEU A 56 5.11 -1.52 6.47
N THR A 57 5.05 -1.01 7.70
CA THR A 57 6.01 -1.35 8.75
C THR A 57 5.96 -2.84 9.06
N THR A 58 4.77 -3.40 9.22
CA THR A 58 4.59 -4.84 9.43
C THR A 58 5.15 -5.67 8.27
N ALA A 59 4.92 -5.24 7.03
CA ALA A 59 5.42 -5.93 5.84
C ALA A 59 6.95 -5.87 5.75
N CYS A 60 7.54 -4.70 6.02
CA CYS A 60 8.99 -4.52 6.05
C CYS A 60 9.66 -5.36 7.13
N GLU A 61 9.09 -5.41 8.34
CA GLU A 61 9.64 -6.17 9.46
C GLU A 61 9.57 -7.69 9.24
N LYS A 62 8.43 -8.18 8.78
CA LYS A 62 8.15 -9.62 8.67
C LYS A 62 8.44 -10.22 7.31
N GLY A 63 8.82 -9.41 6.32
CA GLY A 63 9.12 -9.88 4.97
C GLY A 63 7.90 -10.31 4.18
N TYR A 64 6.76 -9.63 4.37
CA TYR A 64 5.54 -9.88 3.62
C TYR A 64 5.63 -9.31 2.21
N THR A 65 4.73 -9.75 1.34
CA THR A 65 4.50 -9.08 0.06
C THR A 65 3.51 -7.94 0.29
N LEU A 66 3.95 -6.71 0.05
CA LEU A 66 3.07 -5.54 0.07
C LEU A 66 2.43 -5.40 -1.31
N ILE A 67 1.11 -5.30 -1.38
CA ILE A 67 0.38 -4.86 -2.58
C ILE A 67 -0.17 -3.48 -2.26
N TYR A 68 0.28 -2.48 -3.01
CA TYR A 68 -0.22 -1.11 -2.90
C TYR A 68 -1.01 -0.78 -4.17
N ASP A 69 -2.29 -0.98 -4.06
CA ASP A 69 -3.25 -0.83 -5.15
C ASP A 69 -3.58 0.65 -5.34
N GLU A 70 -3.62 1.11 -6.59
CA GLU A 70 -3.88 2.50 -6.97
C GLU A 70 -2.95 3.53 -6.26
N PHE A 71 -1.66 3.21 -6.11
CA PHE A 71 -0.74 4.02 -5.31
C PHE A 71 -0.59 5.48 -5.80
N THR A 72 -0.89 5.74 -7.08
CA THR A 72 -0.89 7.09 -7.66
C THR A 72 -2.04 7.97 -7.20
N ARG A 73 -3.05 7.41 -6.53
CA ARG A 73 -4.12 8.19 -5.89
C ARG A 73 -3.67 8.80 -4.58
N SER A 74 -2.69 8.22 -3.93
CA SER A 74 -2.12 8.79 -2.71
C SER A 74 -1.19 9.96 -3.01
N ARG A 75 -1.15 10.92 -2.10
CA ARG A 75 -0.29 12.10 -2.24
C ARG A 75 1.19 11.69 -2.35
N PRO A 76 1.98 12.37 -3.18
CA PRO A 76 3.40 12.08 -3.34
C PRO A 76 4.17 12.10 -2.02
N GLU A 77 3.78 12.97 -1.09
CA GLU A 77 4.40 13.10 0.24
C GLU A 77 4.25 11.83 1.08
N ALA A 78 3.10 11.15 0.97
CA ALA A 78 2.88 9.87 1.64
C ALA A 78 3.81 8.79 1.11
N ASN A 79 4.09 8.83 -0.18
CA ASN A 79 4.90 7.83 -0.87
C ASN A 79 6.43 8.04 -0.69
N ASN A 80 6.87 9.18 -0.14
CA ASN A 80 8.30 9.46 0.10
C ASN A 80 8.98 8.40 0.97
N VAL A 81 8.26 7.83 1.92
CA VAL A 81 8.79 6.75 2.78
C VAL A 81 9.24 5.52 1.99
N LEU A 82 8.64 5.28 0.82
CA LEU A 82 8.99 4.15 -0.04
C LEU A 82 10.37 4.31 -0.68
N LEU A 83 10.88 5.54 -0.82
CA LEU A 83 12.20 5.78 -1.41
C LEU A 83 13.31 5.11 -0.58
N SER A 84 13.32 5.32 0.73
CA SER A 84 14.30 4.70 1.64
C SER A 84 14.08 3.18 1.76
N VAL A 85 12.83 2.73 1.79
CA VAL A 85 12.48 1.30 1.83
C VAL A 85 13.00 0.56 0.60
N LEU A 86 12.81 1.12 -0.59
CA LEU A 86 13.21 0.48 -1.84
C LEU A 86 14.70 0.60 -2.14
N ALA A 87 15.31 1.76 -1.89
CA ALA A 87 16.70 2.03 -2.21
C ALA A 87 17.65 1.54 -1.10
N GLU A 88 17.42 1.96 0.13
CA GLU A 88 18.35 1.78 1.25
C GLU A 88 18.01 0.56 2.11
N LYS A 89 16.84 -0.03 1.88
CA LYS A 89 16.30 -1.13 2.71
C LYS A 89 16.14 -0.75 4.17
N ILE A 90 15.77 0.50 4.40
CA ILE A 90 15.56 1.08 5.72
C ILE A 90 14.20 1.78 5.73
N LEU A 91 13.42 1.56 6.77
CA LEU A 91 12.20 2.30 7.08
C LEU A 91 12.46 3.19 8.29
N ASN A 92 12.40 4.50 8.10
CA ASN A 92 12.51 5.45 9.19
C ASN A 92 11.23 5.40 10.05
N LEU A 93 11.42 5.29 11.35
CA LEU A 93 10.34 5.20 12.33
C LEU A 93 10.48 6.35 13.35
N PRO A 94 9.36 6.88 13.87
CA PRO A 94 9.43 7.81 14.97
C PRO A 94 10.04 7.15 16.22
N GLU A 95 10.75 7.95 17.03
CA GLU A 95 11.33 7.51 18.32
C GLU A 95 10.32 6.90 19.29
N LEU A 96 9.05 7.17 19.09
CA LEU A 96 7.92 6.62 19.86
C LEU A 96 7.78 5.10 19.76
N ARG A 97 8.33 4.48 18.72
CA ARG A 97 8.44 3.03 18.66
C ARG A 97 9.59 2.60 19.57
N LYS A 98 9.28 2.03 20.70
CA LYS A 98 10.20 1.64 21.80
C LYS A 98 11.35 0.67 21.43
N THR A 99 11.72 0.53 20.18
CA THR A 99 12.82 -0.32 19.72
C THR A 99 14.20 0.36 19.79
N GLY A 100 14.26 1.63 20.18
CA GLY A 100 15.51 2.33 20.47
C GLY A 100 16.34 2.84 19.28
N GLU A 101 16.04 2.36 18.08
CA GLU A 101 16.74 2.76 16.87
C GLU A 101 15.76 3.47 15.95
N GLY A 102 15.78 4.71 15.71
CA GLY A 102 14.82 5.48 14.89
C GLY A 102 14.58 4.95 13.46
N TYR A 103 14.94 3.70 13.19
CA TYR A 103 14.77 3.01 11.90
C TYR A 103 14.56 1.51 12.07
N LEU A 104 13.96 0.91 11.04
CA LEU A 104 13.76 -0.52 10.89
C LEU A 104 14.47 -1.01 9.61
N GLY A 105 15.35 -2.01 9.72
CA GLY A 105 15.90 -2.71 8.57
C GLY A 105 14.83 -3.52 7.84
N VAL A 106 14.72 -3.36 6.52
CA VAL A 106 13.74 -4.08 5.71
C VAL A 106 14.16 -5.54 5.56
N HIS A 107 13.26 -6.43 5.89
CA HIS A 107 13.50 -7.87 5.81
C HIS A 107 13.85 -8.30 4.36
N PRO A 108 14.87 -9.17 4.13
CA PRO A 108 15.32 -9.55 2.78
C PRO A 108 14.23 -10.19 1.90
N LYS A 109 13.21 -10.77 2.52
CA LYS A 109 12.08 -11.37 1.79
C LYS A 109 10.96 -10.37 1.47
N PHE A 110 11.05 -9.11 1.90
CA PHE A 110 10.09 -8.09 1.56
C PHE A 110 10.03 -7.90 0.04
N CYS A 111 8.82 -7.80 -0.48
CA CYS A 111 8.57 -7.49 -1.88
C CYS A 111 7.38 -6.52 -1.94
N ALA A 112 7.45 -5.54 -2.82
CA ALA A 112 6.35 -4.60 -3.04
C ALA A 112 5.86 -4.68 -4.49
N ILE A 113 4.54 -4.68 -4.65
CA ILE A 113 3.83 -4.63 -5.93
C ILE A 113 2.95 -3.39 -5.88
N PHE A 114 3.13 -2.51 -6.85
CA PHE A 114 2.35 -1.28 -6.98
C PHE A 114 1.46 -1.42 -8.21
N THR A 115 0.20 -1.01 -8.09
CA THR A 115 -0.69 -0.86 -9.24
C THR A 115 -1.04 0.59 -9.43
N SER A 116 -1.21 1.01 -10.66
CA SER A 116 -1.74 2.32 -11.00
C SER A 116 -2.54 2.25 -12.28
N ASN A 117 -3.53 3.11 -12.40
CA ASN A 117 -4.27 3.31 -13.62
C ASN A 117 -3.96 4.73 -14.15
N PRO A 118 -3.06 4.87 -15.12
CA PRO A 118 -2.65 6.18 -15.62
C PRO A 118 -3.74 6.89 -16.43
N GLU A 119 -4.79 6.21 -16.83
CA GLU A 119 -5.88 6.77 -17.64
C GLU A 119 -6.96 7.46 -16.78
N GLU A 120 -6.98 7.24 -15.48
CA GLU A 120 -7.87 7.95 -14.56
C GLU A 120 -7.32 9.35 -14.25
N TYR A 121 -7.61 10.32 -15.10
CA TYR A 121 -7.13 11.72 -14.96
C TYR A 121 -7.70 12.45 -13.74
N ALA A 122 -8.78 12.00 -13.14
CA ALA A 122 -9.37 12.62 -11.96
C ALA A 122 -8.89 11.94 -10.68
N GLY A 123 -8.03 12.63 -9.91
CA GLY A 123 -7.57 12.17 -8.59
C GLY A 123 -6.30 11.34 -8.58
N THR A 124 -5.53 11.31 -9.68
CA THR A 124 -4.20 10.72 -9.69
C THR A 124 -3.12 11.79 -9.59
N HIS A 125 -2.13 11.54 -8.75
CA HIS A 125 -0.95 12.40 -8.63
C HIS A 125 0.18 11.88 -9.53
N LYS A 126 0.95 12.82 -10.10
CA LYS A 126 2.15 12.46 -10.83
C LYS A 126 3.12 11.78 -9.87
N THR A 127 3.47 10.54 -10.18
CA THR A 127 4.47 9.82 -9.40
C THR A 127 5.83 10.50 -9.53
N GLN A 128 6.59 10.54 -8.44
CA GLN A 128 7.95 11.07 -8.46
C GLN A 128 8.85 10.20 -9.33
N ASP A 129 9.62 10.81 -10.21
CA ASP A 129 10.56 10.11 -11.08
C ASP A 129 11.53 9.25 -10.28
N ALA A 130 11.97 9.76 -9.11
CA ALA A 130 12.85 9.01 -8.20
C ALA A 130 12.24 7.69 -7.69
N LEU A 131 10.93 7.60 -7.53
CA LEU A 131 10.26 6.35 -7.16
C LEU A 131 10.17 5.42 -8.37
N MET A 132 9.81 5.95 -9.53
CA MET A 132 9.70 5.17 -10.77
C MET A 132 11.02 4.51 -11.18
N ASP A 133 12.15 5.19 -11.00
CA ASP A 133 13.49 4.67 -11.29
C ASP A 133 13.86 3.43 -10.44
N ARG A 134 13.15 3.21 -9.34
CA ARG A 134 13.36 2.07 -8.44
C ARG A 134 12.39 0.92 -8.66
N LEU A 135 11.48 1.07 -9.61
CA LEU A 135 10.45 0.09 -9.94
C LEU A 135 10.71 -0.57 -11.29
N ILE A 136 10.34 -1.84 -11.38
CA ILE A 136 10.24 -2.52 -12.67
C ILE A 136 8.81 -2.33 -13.16
N THR A 137 8.63 -1.47 -14.16
CA THR A 137 7.31 -1.16 -14.70
C THR A 137 6.90 -2.19 -15.74
N ILE A 138 5.72 -2.78 -15.54
CA ILE A 138 5.07 -3.68 -16.47
C ILE A 138 3.78 -3.02 -16.94
N LYS A 139 3.70 -2.68 -18.22
CA LYS A 139 2.47 -2.19 -18.83
C LYS A 139 1.59 -3.37 -19.19
N LEU A 140 0.36 -3.35 -18.70
CA LEU A 140 -0.66 -4.30 -19.06
C LEU A 140 -1.56 -3.64 -20.09
N GLU A 141 -1.56 -4.20 -21.28
CA GLU A 141 -2.45 -3.80 -22.37
C GLU A 141 -3.71 -4.67 -22.39
N HIS A 142 -4.64 -4.34 -23.27
CA HIS A 142 -5.81 -5.17 -23.50
C HIS A 142 -5.38 -6.56 -24.03
N TYR A 143 -6.09 -7.56 -23.58
CA TYR A 143 -5.87 -8.92 -24.06
C TYR A 143 -6.19 -9.06 -25.56
N ASP A 144 -5.67 -10.10 -26.18
CA ASP A 144 -6.10 -10.49 -27.52
C ASP A 144 -7.58 -10.94 -27.52
N ARG A 145 -8.21 -10.93 -28.70
CA ARG A 145 -9.64 -11.21 -28.84
C ARG A 145 -10.06 -12.56 -28.28
N GLU A 146 -9.27 -13.60 -28.53
CA GLU A 146 -9.60 -14.95 -28.10
C GLU A 146 -9.54 -15.08 -26.56
N THR A 147 -8.57 -14.44 -25.94
CA THR A 147 -8.46 -14.36 -24.48
C THR A 147 -9.63 -13.59 -23.87
N GLU A 148 -10.04 -12.45 -24.46
CA GLU A 148 -11.21 -11.69 -23.99
C GLU A 148 -12.49 -12.52 -24.08
N VAL A 149 -12.70 -13.26 -25.18
CA VAL A 149 -13.84 -14.18 -25.35
C VAL A 149 -13.81 -15.27 -24.26
N GLY A 150 -12.65 -15.89 -24.05
CA GLY A 150 -12.49 -16.90 -23.00
C GLY A 150 -12.80 -16.39 -21.61
N ILE A 151 -12.37 -15.16 -21.28
CA ILE A 151 -12.67 -14.50 -20.01
C ILE A 151 -14.18 -14.23 -19.88
N ALA A 152 -14.81 -13.70 -20.94
CA ALA A 152 -16.25 -13.43 -20.95
C ALA A 152 -17.07 -14.69 -20.68
N MET A 153 -16.77 -15.79 -21.39
CA MET A 153 -17.41 -17.08 -21.15
C MET A 153 -17.20 -17.58 -19.72
N ALA A 154 -15.96 -17.57 -19.22
CA ALA A 154 -15.61 -18.10 -17.91
C ALA A 154 -16.25 -17.30 -16.75
N LYS A 155 -16.47 -16.01 -16.93
CA LYS A 155 -17.00 -15.12 -15.87
C LYS A 155 -18.53 -15.04 -15.87
N SER A 156 -19.16 -15.00 -17.05
CA SER A 156 -20.60 -14.83 -17.19
C SER A 156 -21.38 -16.11 -17.47
N GLY A 157 -20.68 -17.18 -17.91
CA GLY A 157 -21.34 -18.44 -18.30
C GLY A 157 -22.14 -18.36 -19.61
N ILE A 158 -21.96 -17.30 -20.42
CA ILE A 158 -22.62 -17.13 -21.71
C ILE A 158 -22.04 -18.06 -22.78
N SER A 159 -22.79 -18.23 -23.87
CA SER A 159 -22.34 -18.98 -25.03
C SER A 159 -21.11 -18.32 -25.68
N ARG A 160 -20.35 -19.09 -26.44
CA ARG A 160 -19.20 -18.55 -27.18
C ARG A 160 -19.65 -17.50 -28.23
N GLU A 161 -20.76 -17.74 -28.92
CA GLU A 161 -21.31 -16.84 -29.92
C GLU A 161 -21.69 -15.47 -29.33
N ASP A 162 -22.36 -15.47 -28.19
CA ASP A 162 -22.68 -14.23 -27.47
C ASP A 162 -21.43 -13.52 -26.96
N ALA A 163 -20.43 -14.28 -26.44
CA ALA A 163 -19.18 -13.73 -25.97
C ALA A 163 -18.38 -13.06 -27.11
N GLU A 164 -18.32 -13.70 -28.27
CA GLU A 164 -17.68 -13.14 -29.45
C GLU A 164 -18.34 -11.83 -29.88
N THR A 165 -19.66 -11.83 -29.98
CA THR A 165 -20.43 -10.63 -30.34
C THR A 165 -20.17 -9.47 -29.36
N ILE A 166 -20.20 -9.72 -28.06
CA ILE A 166 -19.96 -8.69 -27.02
C ILE A 166 -18.53 -8.17 -27.11
N VAL A 167 -17.56 -9.07 -27.25
CA VAL A 167 -16.15 -8.68 -27.33
C VAL A 167 -15.87 -7.84 -28.57
N ASP A 168 -16.44 -8.20 -29.70
CA ASP A 168 -16.26 -7.45 -30.95
C ASP A 168 -16.84 -6.02 -30.84
N ILE A 169 -18.05 -5.87 -30.30
CA ILE A 169 -18.65 -4.56 -30.05
C ILE A 169 -17.76 -3.71 -29.12
N ILE A 170 -17.25 -4.30 -28.02
CA ILE A 170 -16.40 -3.58 -27.07
C ILE A 170 -15.09 -3.15 -27.72
N ARG A 171 -14.49 -4.00 -28.56
CA ARG A 171 -13.24 -3.69 -29.27
C ARG A 171 -13.42 -2.57 -30.28
N GLU A 172 -14.53 -2.56 -31.02
CA GLU A 172 -14.88 -1.44 -31.90
C GLU A 172 -15.05 -0.12 -31.14
N LEU A 173 -15.77 -0.13 -30.01
CA LEU A 173 -15.97 1.06 -29.18
C LEU A 173 -14.65 1.62 -28.63
N ARG A 174 -13.72 0.76 -28.21
CA ARG A 174 -12.37 1.16 -27.80
C ARG A 174 -11.62 1.86 -28.94
N GLY A 175 -11.73 1.33 -30.18
CA GLY A 175 -11.11 1.93 -31.38
C GLY A 175 -11.64 3.33 -31.69
N VAL A 176 -12.93 3.58 -31.46
CA VAL A 176 -13.56 4.89 -31.66
C VAL A 176 -13.10 5.89 -30.58
N GLY A 177 -12.99 5.46 -29.30
CA GLY A 177 -12.54 6.29 -28.21
C GLY A 177 -11.12 6.84 -28.40
N VAL A 178 -10.21 6.02 -28.91
CA VAL A 178 -8.81 6.43 -29.17
C VAL A 178 -8.70 7.50 -30.28
N ASN A 179 -9.60 7.48 -31.27
CA ASN A 179 -9.59 8.44 -32.38
C ASN A 179 -10.16 9.81 -32.01
N ASN A 180 -10.93 9.95 -30.94
CA ASN A 180 -11.52 11.22 -30.51
C ASN A 180 -10.62 12.05 -29.56
N HIS A 181 -9.47 11.54 -29.15
CA HIS A 181 -8.49 12.20 -28.29
C HIS A 181 -7.19 12.61 -29.00
N ARG A 182 -7.23 12.73 -30.34
CA ARG A 182 -6.15 13.30 -31.14
C ARG A 182 -6.51 14.68 -31.67
#